data_124949722f591e57f0730b5d87cc5b32
#
_entry.id   124949722f591e57f0730b5d87cc5b32
#
_cell.length_a   1.000
_cell.length_b   1.000
_cell.length_c   1.000
_cell.angle_alpha   90.00
_cell.angle_beta   90.00
_cell.angle_gamma   90.00
#
_symmetry.space_group_name_H-M   'P 1'
#
loop_
_entity.id
_entity.type
_entity.pdbx_description
1 polymer ?
#
loop_
_entity_poly.entity_id
_entity_poly.type
_entity_poly.pdbx_seq_one_letter_code
_entity_poly.pdbx_strand_id
1 'polypeptide(L)'
;MALVINDRVKETTTTTGTGAVSLGGAVTGFETFAAGIGNSNTVYYCIAHQDQAEFEVGLGTLDGDSSDLARTTIISVSYTHLTLPTIYSV
;
A
#
# COMPACT_ATOMS: atom_id res chain seq x y z
N MET A 1 -9.84 14.03 5.13
CA MET A 1 -9.24 12.68 5.18
C MET A 1 -10.17 11.76 5.90
N ALA A 2 -10.52 10.67 5.28
CA ALA A 2 -11.39 9.67 5.85
C ALA A 2 -10.73 8.30 5.77
N LEU A 3 -11.01 7.43 6.74
CA LEU A 3 -10.61 6.03 6.66
C LEU A 3 -11.58 5.33 5.71
N VAL A 4 -11.04 4.71 4.67
CA VAL A 4 -11.83 3.98 3.67
C VAL A 4 -11.41 2.52 3.70
N ILE A 5 -12.39 1.62 3.67
CA ILE A 5 -12.17 0.18 3.59
C ILE A 5 -12.81 -0.32 2.32
N ASN A 6 -12.04 -1.02 1.51
CA ASN A 6 -12.55 -1.60 0.27
C ASN A 6 -11.76 -2.87 -0.04
N ASP A 7 -12.38 -3.79 -0.76
CA ASP A 7 -11.69 -5.00 -1.18
C ASP A 7 -11.20 -4.89 -2.62
N ARG A 8 -10.38 -5.84 -3.04
CA ARG A 8 -9.82 -5.95 -4.39
C ARG A 8 -9.01 -4.72 -4.81
N VAL A 9 -8.43 -4.01 -3.85
CA VAL A 9 -7.49 -2.92 -4.12
C VAL A 9 -6.09 -3.48 -3.94
N LYS A 10 -5.34 -3.55 -5.03
CA LYS A 10 -3.99 -4.13 -5.02
C LYS A 10 -3.18 -3.52 -6.15
N GLU A 11 -2.02 -2.99 -5.81
CA GLU A 11 -1.11 -2.42 -6.79
C GLU A 11 0.29 -2.98 -6.62
N THR A 12 1.05 -2.99 -7.69
CA THR A 12 2.46 -3.30 -7.63
C THR A 12 3.23 -2.08 -7.16
N THR A 13 4.38 -2.30 -6.55
CA THR A 13 5.29 -1.23 -6.20
C THR A 13 6.73 -1.73 -6.28
N THR A 14 7.64 -0.83 -6.59
CA THR A 14 9.07 -1.11 -6.58
C THR A 14 9.79 -0.37 -5.46
N THR A 15 9.04 0.34 -4.61
CA THR A 15 9.62 1.08 -3.50
C THR A 15 10.23 0.13 -2.48
N THR A 16 11.45 0.44 -2.08
CA THR A 16 12.16 -0.27 -1.01
C THR A 16 12.37 0.69 0.15
N GLY A 17 12.70 0.15 1.33
CA GLY A 17 12.94 0.96 2.51
C GLY A 17 11.65 1.36 3.22
N THR A 18 11.68 2.47 3.94
CA THR A 18 10.61 2.86 4.87
C THR A 18 9.89 4.15 4.48
N GLY A 19 10.22 4.76 3.34
CA GLY A 19 9.57 5.99 2.88
C GLY A 19 8.18 5.74 2.29
N ALA A 20 7.59 6.78 1.71
CA ALA A 20 6.31 6.66 1.04
C ALA A 20 6.39 5.63 -0.10
N VAL A 21 5.33 4.84 -0.24
CA VAL A 21 5.27 3.78 -1.25
C VAL A 21 4.75 4.36 -2.55
N SER A 22 5.53 4.21 -3.62
CA SER A 22 5.12 4.63 -4.95
C SER A 22 4.23 3.54 -5.56
N LEU A 23 3.01 3.90 -5.93
CA LEU A 23 2.03 2.94 -6.44
C LEU A 23 2.23 2.77 -7.95
N GLY A 24 2.41 1.55 -8.38
CA GLY A 24 2.81 1.23 -9.76
C GLY A 24 1.70 0.76 -10.69
N GLY A 25 0.47 0.69 -10.20
CA GLY A 25 -0.68 0.29 -11.00
C GLY A 25 -1.32 -1.00 -10.52
N ALA A 26 -2.59 -1.17 -10.86
CA ALA A 26 -3.39 -2.29 -10.38
C ALA A 26 -2.89 -3.63 -10.91
N VAL A 27 -2.90 -4.63 -10.06
CA VAL A 27 -2.73 -6.03 -10.47
C VAL A 27 -3.96 -6.45 -11.25
N THR A 28 -3.78 -7.29 -12.27
CA THR A 28 -4.89 -7.76 -13.12
C THR A 28 -6.02 -8.31 -12.25
N GLY A 29 -7.22 -7.80 -12.48
CA GLY A 29 -8.41 -8.20 -11.73
C GLY A 29 -8.62 -7.44 -10.43
N PHE A 30 -7.78 -6.45 -10.12
CA PHE A 30 -7.87 -5.63 -8.92
C PHE A 30 -8.02 -4.16 -9.29
N GLU A 31 -8.43 -3.34 -8.31
CA GLU A 31 -8.56 -1.89 -8.47
C GLU A 31 -7.30 -1.18 -8.00
N THR A 32 -7.09 0.04 -8.49
CA THR A 32 -6.07 0.93 -7.94
C THR A 32 -6.53 1.52 -6.61
N PHE A 33 -5.59 2.00 -5.82
CA PHE A 33 -5.93 2.74 -4.60
C PHE A 33 -6.71 4.01 -4.93
N ALA A 34 -6.41 4.67 -6.05
CA ALA A 34 -7.17 5.83 -6.48
C ALA A 34 -8.64 5.51 -6.71
N ALA A 35 -8.94 4.38 -7.34
CA ALA A 35 -10.32 3.98 -7.64
C ALA A 35 -11.04 3.47 -6.40
N GLY A 36 -10.37 2.66 -5.58
CA GLY A 36 -11.02 2.00 -4.45
C GLY A 36 -11.04 2.80 -3.17
N ILE A 37 -10.01 3.61 -2.92
CA ILE A 37 -9.85 4.35 -1.66
C ILE A 37 -10.07 5.85 -1.87
N GLY A 38 -9.49 6.41 -2.91
CA GLY A 38 -9.64 7.82 -3.23
C GLY A 38 -8.51 8.69 -2.68
N ASN A 39 -8.32 9.85 -3.32
CA ASN A 39 -7.24 10.76 -3.00
C ASN A 39 -7.34 11.27 -1.56
N SER A 40 -6.21 11.41 -0.91
CA SER A 40 -6.06 11.99 0.43
C SER A 40 -6.76 11.22 1.55
N ASN A 41 -7.32 10.06 1.28
CA ASN A 41 -7.96 9.24 2.29
C ASN A 41 -6.95 8.30 2.96
N THR A 42 -7.31 7.80 4.15
CA THR A 42 -6.50 6.83 4.87
C THR A 42 -7.03 5.42 4.63
N VAL A 43 -6.14 4.45 4.75
CA VAL A 43 -6.48 3.05 4.52
C VAL A 43 -5.53 2.16 5.32
N TYR A 44 -6.03 1.06 5.85
CA TYR A 44 -5.16 0.00 6.34
C TYR A 44 -4.59 -0.75 5.13
N TYR A 45 -3.29 -0.96 5.13
CA TYR A 45 -2.60 -1.59 4.01
C TYR A 45 -1.78 -2.78 4.48
N CYS A 46 -1.49 -3.66 3.55
CA CYS A 46 -0.50 -4.72 3.73
C CYS A 46 0.46 -4.67 2.54
N ILE A 47 1.74 -4.63 2.82
CA ILE A 47 2.78 -4.76 1.81
C ILE A 47 3.40 -6.13 2.01
N ALA A 48 3.48 -6.93 0.96
CA ALA A 48 4.01 -8.28 1.03
C ALA A 48 5.02 -8.49 -0.09
N HIS A 49 6.13 -9.14 0.24
CA HIS A 49 7.10 -9.57 -0.76
C HIS A 49 6.47 -10.70 -1.58
N GLN A 50 6.73 -10.70 -2.90
CA GLN A 50 6.10 -11.68 -3.79
C GLN A 50 6.63 -13.09 -3.61
N ASP A 51 7.90 -13.23 -3.23
CA ASP A 51 8.57 -14.53 -3.17
C ASP A 51 9.08 -14.91 -1.77
N GLN A 52 8.96 -14.03 -0.79
CA GLN A 52 9.49 -14.25 0.55
C GLN A 52 8.44 -13.88 1.60
N ALA A 53 8.69 -14.26 2.85
CA ALA A 53 7.75 -14.06 3.94
C ALA A 53 7.80 -12.65 4.55
N GLU A 54 8.43 -11.70 3.87
CA GLU A 54 8.49 -10.31 4.33
C GLU A 54 7.16 -9.61 4.16
N PHE A 55 6.73 -8.88 5.18
CA PHE A 55 5.48 -8.14 5.11
C PHE A 55 5.52 -6.92 6.01
N GLU A 56 4.61 -5.99 5.73
CA GLU A 56 4.33 -4.85 6.59
C GLU A 56 2.83 -4.59 6.58
N VAL A 57 2.24 -4.38 7.77
CA VAL A 57 0.83 -4.00 7.91
C VAL A 57 0.79 -2.66 8.63
N GLY A 58 -0.03 -1.76 8.17
CA GLY A 58 -0.13 -0.45 8.80
C GLY A 58 -1.32 0.37 8.33
N LEU A 59 -1.36 1.61 8.81
CA LEU A 59 -2.31 2.62 8.39
C LEU A 59 -1.55 3.63 7.53
N GLY A 60 -2.02 3.85 6.32
CA GLY A 60 -1.41 4.77 5.39
C GLY A 60 -2.36 5.85 4.93
N THR A 61 -1.81 6.89 4.32
CA THR A 61 -2.56 8.01 3.77
C THR A 61 -2.14 8.21 2.32
N LEU A 62 -3.11 8.20 1.41
CA LEU A 62 -2.84 8.51 0.01
C LEU A 62 -2.59 10.01 -0.14
N ASP A 63 -1.68 10.37 -1.04
CA ASP A 63 -1.47 11.78 -1.37
C ASP A 63 -2.60 12.32 -2.25
N GLY A 64 -2.48 13.60 -2.66
CA GLY A 64 -3.57 14.28 -3.36
C GLY A 64 -3.92 13.73 -4.74
N ASP A 65 -3.06 12.92 -5.35
CA ASP A 65 -3.31 12.29 -6.64
C ASP A 65 -3.25 10.76 -6.56
N SER A 66 -3.13 10.20 -5.36
CA SER A 66 -3.06 8.76 -5.11
C SER A 66 -1.90 8.06 -5.84
N SER A 67 -0.82 8.79 -6.11
CA SER A 67 0.38 8.19 -6.69
C SER A 67 1.27 7.54 -5.64
N ASP A 68 1.22 8.02 -4.41
CA ASP A 68 2.02 7.51 -3.29
C ASP A 68 1.14 7.25 -2.07
N LEU A 69 1.54 6.26 -1.29
CA LEU A 69 0.95 5.98 0.03
C LEU A 69 1.98 6.31 1.11
N ALA A 70 1.68 7.30 1.93
CA ALA A 70 2.49 7.60 3.10
C ALA A 70 2.21 6.57 4.19
N ARG A 71 3.27 6.00 4.77
CA ARG A 71 3.14 5.02 5.86
C ARG A 71 2.99 5.75 7.18
N THR A 72 1.76 6.11 7.51
CA THR A 72 1.46 6.95 8.67
C THR A 72 1.75 6.23 9.98
N THR A 73 1.30 5.00 10.10
CA THR A 73 1.49 4.18 11.31
C THR A 73 1.81 2.75 10.89
N ILE A 74 2.98 2.26 11.24
CA ILE A 74 3.37 0.87 11.02
C ILE A 74 2.90 0.05 12.20
N ILE A 75 2.09 -0.97 11.94
CA ILE A 75 1.51 -1.82 12.99
C ILE A 75 2.35 -3.08 13.21
N SER A 76 2.75 -3.74 12.13
CA SER A 76 3.52 -4.97 12.23
C SER A 76 4.42 -5.12 11.01
N VAL A 77 5.67 -5.52 11.24
CA VAL A 77 6.64 -5.75 10.17
C VAL A 77 7.44 -7.01 10.46
N SER A 78 7.96 -7.64 9.42
CA SER A 78 8.84 -8.80 9.54
C SER A 78 10.16 -8.60 8.79
N TYR A 79 10.57 -7.35 8.57
CA TYR A 79 11.73 -7.05 7.72
C TYR A 79 12.45 -5.79 8.20
N THR A 80 13.68 -5.58 7.72
CA THR A 80 14.36 -4.28 7.83
C THR A 80 14.04 -3.42 6.60
N HIS A 81 14.06 -4.00 5.41
CA HIS A 81 13.69 -3.36 4.15
C HIS A 81 12.89 -4.33 3.31
N LEU A 82 11.79 -3.85 2.71
CA LEU A 82 11.08 -4.60 1.69
C LEU A 82 11.75 -4.46 0.34
N THR A 83 11.74 -5.54 -0.45
CA THR A 83 12.16 -5.54 -1.84
C THR A 83 11.07 -6.21 -2.68
N LEU A 84 10.86 -5.73 -3.91
CA LEU A 84 9.86 -6.26 -4.84
C LEU A 84 8.49 -6.50 -4.21
N PRO A 85 7.93 -5.52 -3.48
CA PRO A 85 6.68 -5.74 -2.77
C PRO A 85 5.46 -5.56 -3.66
N THR A 86 4.34 -6.07 -3.15
CA THR A 86 3.00 -5.75 -3.65
C THR A 86 2.22 -5.16 -2.49
N ILE A 87 1.43 -4.11 -2.74
CA ILE A 87 0.66 -3.45 -1.70
C ILE A 87 -0.83 -3.62 -1.97
N TYR A 88 -1.59 -3.92 -0.93
CA TYR A 88 -3.03 -4.03 -1.06
C TYR A 88 -3.74 -3.54 0.21
N SER A 89 -5.00 -3.15 0.03
CA SER A 89 -5.87 -2.74 1.12
C SER A 89 -6.24 -3.95 1.97
N VAL A 90 -6.28 -3.74 3.25
CA VAL A 90 -6.72 -4.76 4.21
C VAL A 90 -8.19 -4.56 4.55
#